data_bfffcbd0f920c3a595f3d2e502ad031a
#
_entry.id   bfffcbd0f920c3a595f3d2e502ad031a
#
_cell.length_a   1.000
_cell.length_b   1.000
_cell.length_c   1.000
_cell.angle_alpha   90.00
_cell.angle_beta   90.00
_cell.angle_gamma   90.00
#
_symmetry.space_group_name_H-M   'P 1'
#
loop_
_entity.id
_entity.type
_entity.pdbx_description
1 polymer ?
#
loop_
_entity_poly.entity_id
_entity_poly.type
_entity_poly.pdbx_seq_one_letter_code
_entity_poly.pdbx_strand_id
1 'polypeptide(L)'
;IDRGLVGSEMCIRDRTITEFGYPMYAEGLERATKWLQKLSIPIEITENGVADAEDKLRPIHLKRHLWVIGNLISNGADIRSYYHWSLMDNFEWAEGYSMRFGLYEVDYESQTRSLRESGKIYQQIIRDNNA
;
A
#
# COMPACT_ATOMS: atom_id res chain seq x y z
N ILE A 1 -15.52 30.33 -12.99
CA ILE A 1 -16.43 29.55 -12.19
C ILE A 1 -16.20 28.07 -12.51
N ASP A 2 -15.87 27.26 -11.55
CA ASP A 2 -15.77 25.79 -11.58
C ASP A 2 -14.65 25.11 -12.40
N ARG A 3 -13.42 25.56 -12.26
CA ARG A 3 -12.25 24.81 -12.77
C ARG A 3 -11.65 23.82 -11.72
N GLY A 4 -12.15 23.80 -10.49
CA GLY A 4 -11.61 22.97 -9.40
C GLY A 4 -12.16 21.54 -9.34
N LEU A 5 -13.41 21.31 -9.78
CA LEU A 5 -14.08 20.01 -9.67
C LEU A 5 -13.77 19.06 -10.84
N VAL A 6 -13.55 19.58 -12.04
CA VAL A 6 -13.27 18.77 -13.25
C VAL A 6 -11.92 18.07 -13.16
N GLY A 7 -10.90 18.69 -12.53
CA GLY A 7 -9.59 18.07 -12.33
C GLY A 7 -9.58 16.93 -11.32
N SER A 8 -10.41 17.01 -10.27
CA SER A 8 -10.50 15.97 -9.23
C SER A 8 -11.27 14.73 -9.71
N GLU A 9 -12.34 14.90 -10.49
CA GLU A 9 -13.10 13.78 -11.06
C GLU A 9 -12.31 13.04 -12.14
N MET A 10 -11.59 13.75 -13.02
CA MET A 10 -10.69 13.10 -13.99
C MET A 10 -9.59 12.28 -13.32
N CYS A 11 -8.98 12.78 -12.24
CA CYS A 11 -7.98 12.03 -11.50
C CYS A 11 -8.52 10.74 -10.84
N ILE A 12 -9.80 10.65 -10.51
CA ILE A 12 -10.40 9.45 -9.92
C ILE A 12 -10.73 8.42 -11.01
N ARG A 13 -11.15 8.84 -12.18
CA ARG A 13 -11.55 7.93 -13.29
C ARG A 13 -10.37 7.17 -13.90
N ASP A 14 -9.16 7.72 -13.87
CA ASP A 14 -7.96 7.12 -14.47
C ASP A 14 -7.15 6.24 -13.48
N ARG A 15 -7.65 6.02 -12.26
CA ARG A 15 -6.96 5.19 -11.28
C ARG A 15 -7.26 3.72 -11.48
N THR A 16 -6.23 2.90 -11.33
CA THR A 16 -6.38 1.45 -11.29
C THR A 16 -7.21 1.06 -10.08
N ILE A 17 -8.32 0.36 -10.30
CA ILE A 17 -9.18 -0.19 -9.25
C ILE A 17 -8.66 -1.56 -8.86
N THR A 18 -8.58 -1.83 -7.57
CA THR A 18 -8.15 -3.10 -6.98
C THR A 18 -9.30 -4.11 -6.94
N GLU A 19 -8.99 -5.36 -6.66
CA GLU A 19 -10.02 -6.42 -6.51
C GLU A 19 -11.04 -6.11 -5.41
N PHE A 20 -10.64 -5.36 -4.40
CA PHE A 20 -11.52 -4.90 -3.32
C PHE A 20 -12.38 -3.67 -3.70
N GLY A 21 -12.25 -3.15 -4.92
CA GLY A 21 -13.04 -2.03 -5.43
C GLY A 21 -12.50 -0.64 -5.06
N TYR A 22 -11.33 -0.55 -4.41
CA TYR A 22 -10.71 0.73 -4.08
C TYR A 22 -9.69 1.16 -5.14
N PRO A 23 -9.60 2.47 -5.42
CA PRO A 23 -8.55 2.98 -6.30
C PRO A 23 -7.17 2.93 -5.62
N MET A 24 -6.14 2.56 -6.37
CA MET A 24 -4.74 2.76 -5.94
C MET A 24 -4.44 4.26 -5.86
N TYR A 25 -4.14 4.75 -4.65
CA TYR A 25 -4.00 6.20 -4.42
C TYR A 25 -2.93 6.54 -3.39
N ALA A 26 -1.67 6.52 -3.81
CA ALA A 26 -0.53 6.86 -2.94
C ALA A 26 -0.56 8.33 -2.45
N GLU A 27 -1.10 9.25 -3.25
CA GLU A 27 -1.29 10.65 -2.89
C GLU A 27 -2.28 10.84 -1.72
N GLY A 28 -3.16 9.86 -1.50
CA GLY A 28 -4.03 9.81 -0.32
C GLY A 28 -3.23 9.64 0.96
N LEU A 29 -2.25 8.74 0.94
CA LEU A 29 -1.32 8.55 2.06
C LEU A 29 -0.51 9.83 2.32
N GLU A 30 -0.02 10.48 1.26
CA GLU A 30 0.71 11.75 1.38
C GLU A 30 -0.14 12.82 2.07
N ARG A 31 -1.39 12.99 1.63
CA ARG A 31 -2.32 13.98 2.20
C ARG A 31 -2.63 13.69 3.67
N ALA A 32 -2.91 12.44 4.01
CA ALA A 32 -3.19 12.02 5.38
C ALA A 32 -1.99 12.29 6.28
N THR A 33 -0.79 11.93 5.85
CA THR A 33 0.45 12.15 6.59
C THR A 33 0.72 13.64 6.80
N LYS A 34 0.60 14.46 5.76
CA LYS A 34 0.75 15.94 5.87
C LYS A 34 -0.25 16.57 6.82
N TRP A 35 -1.46 16.03 6.91
CA TRP A 35 -2.44 16.48 7.87
C TRP A 35 -2.05 16.11 9.31
N LEU A 36 -1.58 14.87 9.53
CA LEU A 36 -1.13 14.38 10.84
C LEU A 36 0.11 15.10 11.35
N GLN A 37 1.03 15.51 10.47
CA GLN A 37 2.22 16.27 10.85
C GLN A 37 1.91 17.56 11.64
N LYS A 38 0.71 18.13 11.46
CA LYS A 38 0.25 19.31 12.23
C LYS A 38 0.14 19.03 13.72
N LEU A 39 0.05 17.77 14.13
CA LEU A 39 -0.03 17.38 15.53
C LEU A 39 1.36 17.30 16.20
N SER A 40 2.44 17.40 15.43
CA SER A 40 3.83 17.31 15.91
C SER A 40 4.13 16.04 16.73
N ILE A 41 3.53 14.91 16.33
CA ILE A 41 3.75 13.59 16.94
C ILE A 41 4.35 12.64 15.92
N PRO A 42 5.08 11.60 16.36
CA PRO A 42 5.55 10.54 15.49
C PRO A 42 4.38 9.82 14.80
N ILE A 43 4.62 9.37 13.57
CA ILE A 43 3.63 8.69 12.73
C ILE A 43 4.11 7.26 12.47
N GLU A 44 3.22 6.30 12.61
CA GLU A 44 3.41 4.93 12.18
C GLU A 44 2.33 4.54 11.16
N ILE A 45 2.74 3.93 10.06
CA ILE A 45 1.83 3.37 9.06
C ILE A 45 1.67 1.89 9.37
N THR A 46 0.62 1.57 10.11
CA THR A 46 0.39 0.25 10.68
C THR A 46 -0.15 -0.75 9.67
N GLU A 47 -0.85 -0.27 8.64
CA GLU A 47 -1.40 -1.10 7.58
C GLU A 47 -1.45 -0.33 6.25
N ASN A 48 -0.88 -0.90 5.21
CA ASN A 48 -0.98 -0.39 3.86
C ASN A 48 -0.79 -1.54 2.86
N GLY A 49 -1.80 -1.82 2.06
CA GLY A 49 -1.77 -2.95 1.14
C GLY A 49 -2.86 -2.90 0.09
N VAL A 50 -2.90 -3.93 -0.74
CA VAL A 50 -3.83 -4.06 -1.85
C VAL A 50 -4.23 -5.52 -2.05
N ALA A 51 -5.53 -5.78 -2.25
CA ALA A 51 -6.01 -7.06 -2.71
C ALA A 51 -5.65 -7.27 -4.18
N ASP A 52 -4.89 -8.32 -4.46
CA ASP A 52 -4.36 -8.61 -5.78
C ASP A 52 -3.88 -10.07 -5.84
N ALA A 53 -4.74 -10.99 -6.25
CA ALA A 53 -4.44 -12.41 -6.29
C ALA A 53 -3.34 -12.74 -7.31
N GLU A 54 -3.29 -11.99 -8.42
CA GLU A 54 -2.32 -12.22 -9.49
C GLU A 54 -0.96 -11.53 -9.27
N ASP A 55 -0.81 -10.76 -8.20
CA ASP A 55 0.42 -10.01 -7.86
C ASP A 55 0.90 -9.04 -8.96
N LYS A 56 -0.03 -8.48 -9.75
CA LYS A 56 0.27 -7.53 -10.83
C LYS A 56 0.27 -6.08 -10.36
N LEU A 57 -0.60 -5.76 -9.42
CA LEU A 57 -0.79 -4.40 -8.88
C LEU A 57 0.06 -4.14 -7.63
N ARG A 58 0.27 -5.16 -6.80
CA ARG A 58 0.97 -5.04 -5.52
C ARG A 58 2.42 -4.55 -5.68
N PRO A 59 3.21 -4.98 -6.68
CA PRO A 59 4.53 -4.40 -6.93
C PRO A 59 4.49 -2.89 -7.20
N ILE A 60 3.49 -2.44 -7.96
CA ILE A 60 3.31 -1.02 -8.29
C ILE A 60 2.85 -0.24 -7.06
N HIS A 61 1.91 -0.81 -6.31
CA HIS A 61 1.41 -0.25 -5.06
C HIS A 61 2.55 -0.01 -4.06
N LEU A 62 3.36 -1.04 -3.78
CA LEU A 62 4.50 -0.96 -2.87
C LEU A 62 5.48 0.14 -3.28
N LYS A 63 5.94 0.13 -4.54
CA LYS A 63 6.90 1.12 -5.03
C LYS A 63 6.38 2.55 -4.90
N ARG A 64 5.12 2.80 -5.26
CA ARG A 64 4.52 4.14 -5.18
C ARG A 64 4.35 4.63 -3.75
N HIS A 65 3.80 3.78 -2.86
CA HIS A 65 3.56 4.17 -1.47
C HIS A 65 4.87 4.36 -0.71
N LEU A 66 5.85 3.48 -0.88
CA LEU A 66 7.16 3.61 -0.23
C LEU A 66 7.95 4.80 -0.78
N TRP A 67 7.82 5.12 -2.08
CA TRP A 67 8.40 6.35 -2.65
C TRP A 67 7.78 7.61 -2.01
N VAL A 68 6.46 7.65 -1.84
CA VAL A 68 5.76 8.77 -1.15
C VAL A 68 6.26 8.89 0.29
N ILE A 69 6.40 7.78 1.01
CA ILE A 69 6.90 7.76 2.39
C ILE A 69 8.34 8.30 2.45
N GLY A 70 9.22 7.84 1.57
CA GLY A 70 10.60 8.30 1.48
C GLY A 70 10.69 9.81 1.23
N ASN A 71 9.86 10.35 0.33
CA ASN A 71 9.77 11.78 0.09
C ASN A 71 9.27 12.56 1.31
N LEU A 72 8.28 12.05 2.02
CA LEU A 72 7.75 12.69 3.22
C LEU A 72 8.82 12.75 4.31
N ILE A 73 9.56 11.67 4.54
CA ILE A 73 10.67 11.61 5.50
C ILE A 73 11.77 12.61 5.10
N SER A 74 12.16 12.64 3.83
CA SER A 74 13.15 13.59 3.31
C SER A 74 12.73 15.06 3.46
N ASN A 75 11.42 15.32 3.55
CA ASN A 75 10.84 16.63 3.81
C ASN A 75 10.47 16.88 5.29
N GLY A 76 11.01 16.08 6.20
CA GLY A 76 10.92 16.30 7.64
C GLY A 76 9.71 15.66 8.35
N ALA A 77 9.03 14.71 7.72
CA ALA A 77 8.00 13.94 8.40
C ALA A 77 8.62 12.91 9.37
N ASP A 78 8.17 12.88 10.62
CA ASP A 78 8.60 11.88 11.61
C ASP A 78 7.79 10.59 11.43
N ILE A 79 8.05 9.87 10.33
CA ILE A 79 7.48 8.55 10.06
C ILE A 79 8.48 7.51 10.52
N ARG A 80 8.09 6.70 11.51
CA ARG A 80 8.99 5.76 12.20
C ARG A 80 8.87 4.32 11.74
N SER A 81 7.69 3.94 11.19
CA SER A 81 7.48 2.57 10.74
C SER A 81 6.47 2.51 9.61
N TYR A 82 6.60 1.45 8.82
CA TYR A 82 5.66 1.08 7.77
C TYR A 82 5.47 -0.43 7.81
N TYR A 83 4.21 -0.87 7.86
CA TYR A 83 3.84 -2.27 7.81
C TYR A 83 2.94 -2.53 6.61
N HIS A 84 3.36 -3.47 5.77
CA HIS A 84 2.53 -3.90 4.64
C HIS A 84 1.39 -4.80 5.13
N TRP A 85 0.17 -4.51 4.69
CA TRP A 85 -0.94 -5.41 4.83
C TRP A 85 -1.10 -6.26 3.56
N SER A 86 -0.77 -7.57 3.61
CA SER A 86 -0.34 -8.32 4.78
C SER A 86 0.88 -9.19 4.46
N LEU A 87 1.50 -9.78 5.48
CA LEU A 87 2.63 -10.68 5.28
C LEU A 87 2.22 -11.91 4.46
N MET A 88 1.07 -12.50 4.75
CA MET A 88 0.54 -13.65 4.02
C MET A 88 -0.96 -13.52 3.84
N ASP A 89 -1.52 -14.20 2.84
CA ASP A 89 -2.96 -14.28 2.65
C ASP A 89 -3.63 -14.79 3.92
N ASN A 90 -4.75 -14.18 4.28
CA ASN A 90 -5.47 -14.45 5.52
C ASN A 90 -6.98 -14.30 5.34
N PHE A 91 -7.72 -14.45 6.42
CA PHE A 91 -9.16 -14.26 6.47
C PHE A 91 -9.52 -12.78 6.49
N GLU A 92 -10.26 -12.31 5.46
CA GLU A 92 -10.68 -10.92 5.31
C GLU A 92 -12.16 -10.74 5.66
N TRP A 93 -12.49 -10.89 6.93
CA TRP A 93 -13.84 -10.65 7.49
C TRP A 93 -14.98 -11.18 6.60
N ALA A 94 -15.86 -10.31 6.11
CA ALA A 94 -17.01 -10.67 5.27
C ALA A 94 -16.63 -11.30 3.91
N GLU A 95 -15.41 -11.01 3.41
CA GLU A 95 -14.89 -11.55 2.15
C GLU A 95 -14.27 -12.94 2.31
N GLY A 96 -14.14 -13.42 3.55
CA GLY A 96 -13.55 -14.73 3.83
C GLY A 96 -12.10 -14.83 3.33
N TYR A 97 -11.80 -15.87 2.56
CA TYR A 97 -10.47 -16.12 2.01
C TYR A 97 -10.31 -15.72 0.54
N SER A 98 -11.29 -15.02 -0.03
CA SER A 98 -11.27 -14.65 -1.45
C SER A 98 -10.28 -13.52 -1.75
N MET A 99 -10.14 -12.55 -0.86
CA MET A 99 -9.24 -11.41 -1.02
C MET A 99 -7.82 -11.77 -0.64
N ARG A 100 -6.88 -11.53 -1.55
CA ARG A 100 -5.48 -11.92 -1.42
C ARG A 100 -4.58 -10.70 -1.22
N PHE A 101 -4.22 -10.40 0.02
CA PHE A 101 -3.37 -9.25 0.38
C PHE A 101 -1.89 -9.62 0.61
N GLY A 102 -1.59 -10.91 0.74
CA GLY A 102 -0.31 -11.38 1.23
C GLY A 102 0.88 -11.12 0.29
N LEU A 103 2.04 -10.80 0.88
CA LEU A 103 3.34 -10.95 0.22
C LEU A 103 3.67 -12.43 -0.03
N TYR A 104 3.14 -13.30 0.84
CA TYR A 104 3.10 -14.74 0.62
C TYR A 104 1.71 -15.18 0.20
N GLU A 105 1.64 -15.91 -0.89
CA GLU A 105 0.48 -16.68 -1.26
C GLU A 105 0.30 -17.85 -0.30
N VAL A 106 -0.94 -18.12 0.13
CA VAL A 106 -1.29 -19.28 0.94
C VAL A 106 -2.21 -20.21 0.15
N ASP A 107 -1.76 -21.42 -0.06
CA ASP A 107 -2.63 -22.53 -0.44
C ASP A 107 -3.30 -23.04 0.83
N TYR A 108 -4.59 -22.81 0.96
CA TYR A 108 -5.32 -23.14 2.19
C TYR A 108 -5.58 -24.63 2.38
N GLU A 109 -5.47 -25.45 1.33
CA GLU A 109 -5.60 -26.91 1.44
C GLU A 109 -4.31 -27.52 1.96
N SER A 110 -3.19 -27.24 1.29
CA SER A 110 -1.88 -27.78 1.64
C SER A 110 -1.16 -27.01 2.73
N GLN A 111 -1.63 -25.81 3.08
CA GLN A 111 -0.98 -24.85 3.99
C GLN A 111 0.41 -24.40 3.51
N THR A 112 0.70 -24.57 2.23
CA THR A 112 1.94 -24.10 1.62
C THR A 112 1.93 -22.57 1.49
N ARG A 113 3.08 -21.94 1.75
CA ARG A 113 3.27 -20.50 1.61
C ARG A 113 4.36 -20.24 0.57
N SER A 114 4.04 -19.47 -0.46
CA SER A 114 4.95 -19.15 -1.56
C SER A 114 5.15 -17.63 -1.63
N LEU A 115 6.42 -17.20 -1.59
CA LEU A 115 6.75 -15.78 -1.66
C LEU A 115 6.44 -15.25 -3.07
N ARG A 116 5.57 -14.24 -3.15
CA ARG A 116 5.24 -13.55 -4.38
C ARG A 116 6.37 -12.62 -4.85
N GLU A 117 6.31 -12.20 -6.10
CA GLU A 117 7.28 -11.25 -6.65
C GLU A 117 7.27 -9.91 -5.91
N SER A 118 6.10 -9.41 -5.52
CA SER A 118 5.97 -8.23 -4.67
C SER A 118 6.71 -8.37 -3.33
N GLY A 119 6.71 -9.56 -2.74
CA GLY A 119 7.44 -9.85 -1.52
C GLY A 119 8.96 -9.76 -1.70
N LYS A 120 9.48 -10.25 -2.84
CA LYS A 120 10.91 -10.12 -3.19
C LYS A 120 11.29 -8.64 -3.41
N ILE A 121 10.43 -7.89 -4.10
CA ILE A 121 10.62 -6.45 -4.32
C ILE A 121 10.65 -5.71 -2.97
N TYR A 122 9.71 -5.99 -2.07
CA TYR A 122 9.68 -5.38 -0.75
C TYR A 122 10.94 -5.72 0.07
N GLN A 123 11.37 -6.98 0.04
CA GLN A 123 12.62 -7.41 0.68
C GLN A 123 13.83 -6.65 0.13
N GLN A 124 13.91 -6.44 -1.19
CA GLN A 124 14.99 -5.69 -1.81
C GLN A 124 14.98 -4.21 -1.38
N ILE A 125 13.81 -3.57 -1.38
CA ILE A 125 13.67 -2.19 -0.91
C ILE A 125 14.15 -2.04 0.54
N ILE A 126 13.79 -2.99 1.42
CA ILE A 126 14.25 -2.98 2.81
C ILE A 126 15.78 -3.09 2.88
N ARG A 127 16.39 -3.98 2.12
CA ARG A 127 17.86 -4.13 2.08
C ARG A 127 18.56 -2.87 1.62
N ASP A 128 18.07 -2.25 0.55
CA ASP A 128 18.68 -1.08 -0.08
C ASP A 128 18.60 0.17 0.82
N ASN A 129 17.68 0.22 1.77
CA ASN A 129 17.50 1.35 2.69
C ASN A 129 18.02 1.10 4.11
N ASN A 130 18.54 -0.10 4.41
CA ASN A 130 19.16 -0.45 5.70
C ASN A 130 20.69 -0.54 5.63
N ALA A 131 21.30 -0.09 4.51
CA ALA A 131 22.75 -0.09 4.30
C ALA A 131 23.40 1.20 4.79
#